data_94f53283720e9564166a69f186307d6b
#
_entry.id   94f53283720e9564166a69f186307d6b
#
_cell.length_a   1.000
_cell.length_b   1.000
_cell.length_c   1.000
_cell.angle_alpha   90.00
_cell.angle_beta   90.00
_cell.angle_gamma   90.00
#
_symmetry.space_group_name_H-M   'P 1'
#
loop_
_entity.id
_entity.type
_entity.pdbx_description
1 polymer ?
#
loop_
_entity_poly.entity_id
_entity_poly.type
_entity_poly.pdbx_seq_one_letter_code
_entity_poly.pdbx_strand_id
1 'polypeptide(L)'
;MVGVPIGDDRMNSYTIKEIEKAIFKAKVNRIVVMTNEMLIFSNDSIYRPTEAFSYDYETTREKIRKYDDFIRKAKHVAHKFSLSFFVDEYNMTLDEFKIYYDYLVDKRNKLKSFLDQRPMTRRIVGSHVEYSYINFDKDEVKKEYEATCEEFDKAYDVKKHISETIKFNDPSFVLEEMTKETPINKDYYYNEEFGQLMRVSSPISIYDMY
;
A
#
# COMPACT_ATOMS: atom_id res chain seq x y z
N MET A 1 1.98 21.60 -50.87
CA MET A 1 1.22 21.18 -49.70
C MET A 1 2.10 20.18 -48.96
N VAL A 2 2.73 20.62 -47.87
CA VAL A 2 3.57 19.77 -47.03
C VAL A 2 2.64 19.22 -45.95
N GLY A 3 2.39 17.89 -45.99
CA GLY A 3 1.58 17.23 -45.01
C GLY A 3 2.30 17.27 -43.65
N VAL A 4 1.69 17.96 -42.68
CA VAL A 4 2.08 17.91 -41.30
C VAL A 4 1.77 16.47 -40.81
N PRO A 5 2.73 15.73 -40.23
CA PRO A 5 2.43 14.44 -39.67
C PRO A 5 1.49 14.67 -38.48
N ILE A 6 0.28 14.13 -38.57
CA ILE A 6 -0.66 14.00 -37.44
C ILE A 6 0.05 13.07 -36.49
N GLY A 7 0.72 13.63 -35.50
CA GLY A 7 1.23 12.88 -34.34
C GLY A 7 0.06 12.18 -33.70
N ASP A 8 0.18 10.86 -33.51
CA ASP A 8 -0.74 10.01 -32.79
C ASP A 8 -0.70 10.45 -31.31
N ASP A 9 -1.41 11.54 -31.00
CA ASP A 9 -1.64 12.05 -29.64
C ASP A 9 -2.58 11.10 -28.90
N ARG A 10 -2.17 9.85 -28.77
CA ARG A 10 -2.68 9.01 -27.69
C ARG A 10 -2.06 9.56 -26.40
N MET A 11 -2.63 10.66 -25.94
CA MET A 11 -2.34 11.16 -24.59
C MET A 11 -2.55 10.01 -23.63
N ASN A 12 -1.46 9.50 -23.03
CA ASN A 12 -1.50 8.45 -22.02
C ASN A 12 -2.26 8.99 -20.81
N SER A 13 -3.56 8.75 -20.79
CA SER A 13 -4.40 9.09 -19.63
C SER A 13 -4.51 7.87 -18.72
N TYR A 14 -4.36 8.08 -17.43
CA TYR A 14 -4.38 7.03 -16.41
C TYR A 14 -5.15 7.48 -15.18
N THR A 15 -5.65 6.52 -14.43
CA THR A 15 -6.31 6.75 -13.14
C THR A 15 -5.29 6.70 -12.00
N ILE A 16 -5.67 7.22 -10.81
CA ILE A 16 -4.85 7.08 -9.59
C ILE A 16 -4.59 5.60 -9.28
N LYS A 17 -5.61 4.76 -9.41
CA LYS A 17 -5.50 3.31 -9.15
C LYS A 17 -4.49 2.62 -10.06
N GLU A 18 -4.42 3.00 -11.34
CA GLU A 18 -3.42 2.46 -12.27
C GLU A 18 -2.01 2.87 -11.87
N ILE A 19 -1.80 4.11 -11.44
CA ILE A 19 -0.50 4.59 -10.93
C ILE A 19 -0.13 3.86 -9.62
N GLU A 20 -1.04 3.74 -8.67
CA GLU A 20 -0.80 3.03 -7.41
C GLU A 20 -0.42 1.57 -7.65
N LYS A 21 -1.14 0.90 -8.57
CA LYS A 21 -0.80 -0.48 -8.99
C LYS A 21 0.58 -0.57 -9.63
N ALA A 22 0.97 0.39 -10.45
CA ALA A 22 2.29 0.41 -11.08
C ALA A 22 3.41 0.71 -10.06
N ILE A 23 3.17 1.63 -9.10
CA ILE A 23 4.09 1.88 -7.98
C ILE A 23 4.28 0.60 -7.15
N PHE A 24 3.18 -0.09 -6.86
CA PHE A 24 3.23 -1.35 -6.12
C PHE A 24 4.08 -2.40 -6.85
N LYS A 25 3.82 -2.63 -8.15
CA LYS A 25 4.63 -3.55 -8.97
C LYS A 25 6.12 -3.16 -8.97
N ALA A 26 6.43 -1.88 -9.14
CA ALA A 26 7.81 -1.39 -9.12
C ALA A 26 8.49 -1.63 -7.77
N LYS A 27 7.78 -1.41 -6.65
CA LYS A 27 8.30 -1.72 -5.30
C LYS A 27 8.58 -3.21 -5.13
N VAL A 28 7.67 -4.08 -5.58
CA VAL A 28 7.84 -5.54 -5.54
C VAL A 28 9.09 -5.95 -6.32
N ASN A 29 9.20 -5.52 -7.58
CA ASN A 29 10.32 -5.85 -8.43
C ASN A 29 11.65 -5.36 -7.85
N ARG A 30 11.67 -4.13 -7.30
CA ARG A 30 12.83 -3.58 -6.58
C ARG A 30 13.25 -4.47 -5.41
N ILE A 31 12.29 -4.91 -4.58
CA ILE A 31 12.56 -5.79 -3.44
C ILE A 31 13.12 -7.13 -3.93
N VAL A 32 12.55 -7.71 -4.98
CA VAL A 32 13.05 -8.96 -5.56
C VAL A 32 14.50 -8.82 -6.02
N VAL A 33 14.84 -7.74 -6.74
CA VAL A 33 16.21 -7.48 -7.19
C VAL A 33 17.17 -7.35 -6.01
N MET A 34 16.79 -6.60 -4.96
CA MET A 34 17.60 -6.43 -3.75
C MET A 34 17.78 -7.76 -2.99
N THR A 35 16.73 -8.57 -2.89
CA THR A 35 16.79 -9.86 -2.21
C THR A 35 17.64 -10.85 -3.00
N ASN A 36 17.53 -10.87 -4.32
CA ASN A 36 18.39 -11.68 -5.19
C ASN A 36 19.87 -11.34 -4.98
N GLU A 37 20.21 -10.05 -4.86
CA GLU A 37 21.56 -9.60 -4.54
C GLU A 37 22.03 -10.14 -3.18
N MET A 38 21.18 -10.05 -2.15
CA MET A 38 21.51 -10.57 -0.81
C MET A 38 21.71 -12.10 -0.81
N LEU A 39 20.89 -12.85 -1.56
CA LEU A 39 20.98 -14.30 -1.65
C LEU A 39 22.28 -14.78 -2.29
N ILE A 40 22.87 -14.01 -3.23
CA ILE A 40 24.15 -14.33 -3.86
C ILE A 40 25.29 -14.26 -2.84
N PHE A 41 25.21 -13.34 -1.87
CA PHE A 41 26.23 -13.14 -0.84
C PHE A 41 25.96 -13.90 0.46
N SER A 42 24.79 -14.58 0.58
CA SER A 42 24.53 -15.38 1.78
C SER A 42 25.38 -16.66 1.78
N ASN A 43 26.08 -16.91 2.89
CA ASN A 43 26.83 -18.14 3.12
C ASN A 43 25.91 -19.32 3.51
N ASP A 44 24.63 -19.28 3.13
CA ASP A 44 23.69 -20.32 3.50
C ASP A 44 24.06 -21.61 2.75
N SER A 45 24.47 -22.63 3.48
CA SER A 45 24.91 -23.94 2.94
C SER A 45 23.84 -24.68 2.12
N ILE A 46 22.62 -24.17 2.15
CA ILE A 46 21.48 -24.68 1.37
C ILE A 46 21.55 -24.20 -0.09
N TYR A 47 22.25 -23.11 -0.35
CA TYR A 47 22.38 -22.57 -1.68
C TYR A 47 23.62 -23.15 -2.38
N ARG A 48 23.45 -24.24 -3.13
CA ARG A 48 24.45 -24.67 -4.11
C ARG A 48 24.01 -24.11 -5.47
N PRO A 49 24.70 -23.10 -6.01
CA PRO A 49 24.44 -22.69 -7.39
C PRO A 49 24.82 -23.85 -8.31
N THR A 50 23.85 -24.60 -8.82
CA THR A 50 24.06 -25.58 -9.87
C THR A 50 24.37 -24.92 -11.20
N GLU A 51 24.12 -23.62 -11.32
CA GLU A 51 24.45 -22.76 -12.44
C GLU A 51 25.18 -21.53 -11.94
N ALA A 52 26.25 -21.15 -12.62
CA ALA A 52 26.99 -19.92 -12.31
C ALA A 52 26.07 -18.72 -12.58
N PHE A 53 25.50 -18.14 -11.52
CA PHE A 53 24.82 -16.85 -11.64
C PHE A 53 25.89 -15.80 -11.94
N SER A 54 25.83 -15.23 -13.12
CA SER A 54 26.60 -14.03 -13.43
C SER A 54 25.94 -12.84 -12.73
N TYR A 55 26.39 -12.54 -11.51
CA TYR A 55 25.99 -11.31 -10.82
C TYR A 55 26.78 -10.15 -11.43
N ASP A 56 26.06 -9.19 -11.97
CA ASP A 56 26.62 -7.92 -12.41
C ASP A 56 26.13 -6.81 -11.49
N TYR A 57 27.05 -6.25 -10.70
CA TYR A 57 26.75 -5.19 -9.76
C TYR A 57 26.20 -3.94 -10.46
N GLU A 58 26.79 -3.52 -11.57
CA GLU A 58 26.38 -2.30 -12.27
C GLU A 58 24.95 -2.45 -12.82
N THR A 59 24.68 -3.52 -13.54
CA THR A 59 23.33 -3.84 -14.07
C THR A 59 22.29 -3.92 -12.93
N THR A 60 22.65 -4.52 -11.79
CA THR A 60 21.74 -4.62 -10.65
C THR A 60 21.44 -3.24 -10.07
N ARG A 61 22.47 -2.39 -9.90
CA ARG A 61 22.29 -1.01 -9.40
C ARG A 61 21.49 -0.15 -10.38
N GLU A 62 21.67 -0.31 -11.68
CA GLU A 62 20.87 0.37 -12.70
C GLU A 62 19.38 -0.03 -12.61
N LYS A 63 19.09 -1.33 -12.45
CA LYS A 63 17.72 -1.80 -12.24
C LYS A 63 17.09 -1.17 -11.01
N ILE A 64 17.78 -1.17 -9.87
CA ILE A 64 17.28 -0.57 -8.63
C ILE A 64 17.00 0.93 -8.85
N ARG A 65 17.93 1.68 -9.46
CA ARG A 65 17.76 3.11 -9.77
C ARG A 65 16.55 3.34 -10.68
N LYS A 66 16.36 2.51 -11.69
CA LYS A 66 15.20 2.58 -12.59
C LYS A 66 13.89 2.47 -11.82
N TYR A 67 13.77 1.51 -10.90
CA TYR A 67 12.57 1.36 -10.06
C TYR A 67 12.39 2.55 -9.11
N ASP A 68 13.46 3.01 -8.46
CA ASP A 68 13.40 4.16 -7.56
C ASP A 68 12.98 5.44 -8.29
N ASP A 69 13.53 5.70 -9.46
CA ASP A 69 13.17 6.86 -10.29
C ASP A 69 11.73 6.79 -10.78
N PHE A 70 11.27 5.61 -11.22
CA PHE A 70 9.88 5.42 -11.60
C PHE A 70 8.92 5.66 -10.43
N ILE A 71 9.18 5.05 -9.27
CA ILE A 71 8.37 5.22 -8.06
C ILE A 71 8.29 6.69 -7.66
N ARG A 72 9.43 7.41 -7.70
CA ARG A 72 9.50 8.83 -7.37
C ARG A 72 8.67 9.67 -8.33
N LYS A 73 8.83 9.46 -9.64
CA LYS A 73 8.06 10.18 -10.68
C LYS A 73 6.56 9.90 -10.56
N ALA A 74 6.17 8.64 -10.44
CA ALA A 74 4.77 8.23 -10.31
C ALA A 74 4.10 8.84 -9.08
N LYS A 75 4.78 8.84 -7.92
CA LYS A 75 4.29 9.50 -6.70
C LYS A 75 4.13 11.02 -6.89
N HIS A 76 5.11 11.65 -7.55
CA HIS A 76 5.04 13.09 -7.80
C HIS A 76 3.83 13.46 -8.66
N VAL A 77 3.58 12.71 -9.73
CA VAL A 77 2.44 12.93 -10.62
C VAL A 77 1.11 12.71 -9.90
N ALA A 78 0.98 11.63 -9.13
CA ALA A 78 -0.21 11.37 -8.32
C ALA A 78 -0.47 12.47 -7.28
N HIS A 79 0.58 12.98 -6.64
CA HIS A 79 0.47 14.07 -5.67
C HIS A 79 0.07 15.39 -6.35
N LYS A 80 0.72 15.74 -7.48
CA LYS A 80 0.36 16.92 -8.28
C LYS A 80 -1.11 16.91 -8.69
N PHE A 81 -1.61 15.74 -9.14
CA PHE A 81 -3.04 15.59 -9.44
C PHE A 81 -3.90 15.82 -8.19
N SER A 82 -3.52 15.21 -7.05
CA SER A 82 -4.28 15.35 -5.80
C SER A 82 -4.39 16.80 -5.31
N LEU A 83 -3.36 17.61 -5.53
CA LEU A 83 -3.37 19.04 -5.19
C LEU A 83 -4.24 19.88 -6.13
N SER A 84 -4.36 19.48 -7.40
CA SER A 84 -5.10 20.22 -8.43
C SER A 84 -6.54 19.79 -8.61
N PHE A 85 -6.89 18.56 -8.22
CA PHE A 85 -8.24 18.04 -8.36
C PHE A 85 -9.12 18.45 -7.19
N PHE A 86 -10.28 19.04 -7.49
CA PHE A 86 -11.25 19.50 -6.49
C PHE A 86 -12.39 18.51 -6.36
N VAL A 87 -12.75 18.17 -5.13
CA VAL A 87 -13.85 17.25 -4.78
C VAL A 87 -15.05 18.10 -4.40
N ASP A 88 -15.93 18.34 -5.36
CA ASP A 88 -17.05 19.28 -5.22
C ASP A 88 -17.99 18.92 -4.05
N GLU A 89 -18.28 17.63 -3.85
CA GLU A 89 -19.16 17.16 -2.77
C GLU A 89 -18.66 17.54 -1.37
N TYR A 90 -17.36 17.71 -1.22
CA TYR A 90 -16.71 18.04 0.07
C TYR A 90 -16.11 19.44 0.09
N ASN A 91 -16.17 20.17 -1.03
CA ASN A 91 -15.63 21.52 -1.17
C ASN A 91 -14.16 21.65 -0.75
N MET A 92 -13.34 20.69 -1.15
CA MET A 92 -11.90 20.62 -0.82
C MET A 92 -11.09 19.95 -1.95
N THR A 93 -9.77 20.13 -1.93
CA THR A 93 -8.88 19.40 -2.85
C THR A 93 -8.86 17.89 -2.53
N LEU A 94 -8.46 17.07 -3.49
CA LEU A 94 -8.35 15.62 -3.25
C LEU A 94 -7.29 15.29 -2.19
N ASP A 95 -6.28 16.13 -2.03
CA ASP A 95 -5.27 15.95 -0.97
C ASP A 95 -5.85 16.21 0.41
N GLU A 96 -6.62 17.30 0.57
CA GLU A 96 -7.37 17.59 1.80
C GLU A 96 -8.44 16.51 2.07
N PHE A 97 -9.12 16.03 1.02
CA PHE A 97 -10.11 14.97 1.14
C PHE A 97 -9.48 13.65 1.62
N LYS A 98 -8.26 13.32 1.22
CA LYS A 98 -7.55 12.15 1.75
C LYS A 98 -7.30 12.27 3.24
N ILE A 99 -6.87 13.45 3.71
CA ILE A 99 -6.66 13.72 5.15
C ILE A 99 -7.98 13.57 5.91
N TYR A 100 -9.06 14.12 5.37
CA TYR A 100 -10.39 13.99 5.94
C TYR A 100 -10.87 12.52 6.00
N TYR A 101 -10.65 11.77 4.92
CA TYR A 101 -10.97 10.34 4.87
C TYR A 101 -10.21 9.55 5.95
N ASP A 102 -8.91 9.79 6.09
CA ASP A 102 -8.07 9.13 7.11
C ASP A 102 -8.56 9.49 8.53
N TYR A 103 -8.96 10.74 8.76
CA TYR A 103 -9.62 11.14 10.00
C TYR A 103 -10.90 10.33 10.29
N LEU A 104 -11.76 10.11 9.29
CA LEU A 104 -12.97 9.28 9.45
C LEU A 104 -12.63 7.83 9.79
N VAL A 105 -11.59 7.25 9.17
CA VAL A 105 -11.08 5.91 9.51
C VAL A 105 -10.67 5.84 10.97
N ASP A 106 -9.85 6.77 11.42
CA ASP A 106 -9.35 6.82 12.79
C ASP A 106 -10.46 7.03 13.81
N LYS A 107 -11.37 7.97 13.53
CA LYS A 107 -12.55 8.25 14.37
C LYS A 107 -13.43 7.01 14.51
N ARG A 108 -13.76 6.33 13.39
CA ARG A 108 -14.55 5.09 13.40
C ARG A 108 -13.88 3.99 14.23
N ASN A 109 -12.59 3.78 14.05
CA ASN A 109 -11.84 2.76 14.77
C ASN A 109 -11.79 3.07 16.28
N LYS A 110 -11.61 4.33 16.66
CA LYS A 110 -11.62 4.77 18.05
C LYS A 110 -12.98 4.56 18.71
N LEU A 111 -14.07 4.99 18.06
CA LEU A 111 -15.42 4.80 18.57
C LEU A 111 -15.78 3.31 18.71
N LYS A 112 -15.38 2.49 17.73
CA LYS A 112 -15.52 1.05 17.83
C LYS A 112 -14.79 0.49 19.04
N SER A 113 -13.55 0.92 19.30
CA SER A 113 -12.78 0.48 20.46
C SER A 113 -13.45 0.84 21.78
N PHE A 114 -14.18 1.93 21.86
CA PHE A 114 -14.96 2.31 23.05
C PHE A 114 -16.19 1.39 23.23
N LEU A 115 -16.90 1.09 22.13
CA LEU A 115 -18.04 0.17 22.17
C LEU A 115 -17.65 -1.25 22.61
N ASP A 116 -16.46 -1.69 22.22
CA ASP A 116 -15.93 -3.01 22.57
C ASP A 116 -15.47 -3.11 24.04
N GLN A 117 -15.35 -1.98 24.76
CA GLN A 117 -14.96 -1.99 26.17
C GLN A 117 -16.04 -2.62 27.06
N ARG A 118 -15.59 -3.45 28.00
CA ARG A 118 -16.49 -4.01 29.02
C ARG A 118 -16.94 -2.93 30.00
N PRO A 119 -18.22 -2.94 30.44
CA PRO A 119 -18.72 -1.95 31.38
C PRO A 119 -17.92 -1.90 32.69
N MET A 120 -17.40 -3.04 33.09
CA MET A 120 -16.57 -3.20 34.30
C MET A 120 -15.47 -4.21 34.02
N THR A 121 -14.26 -3.89 34.41
CA THR A 121 -13.14 -4.85 34.44
C THR A 121 -12.65 -5.04 35.85
N ARG A 122 -12.28 -6.28 36.19
CA ARG A 122 -11.71 -6.69 37.48
C ARG A 122 -10.27 -7.13 37.24
N ARG A 123 -9.35 -6.57 37.99
CA ARG A 123 -7.93 -6.97 37.97
C ARG A 123 -7.49 -7.33 39.40
N ILE A 124 -6.70 -8.38 39.55
CA ILE A 124 -6.05 -8.75 40.81
C ILE A 124 -4.61 -8.21 40.73
N VAL A 125 -4.27 -7.36 41.69
CA VAL A 125 -2.94 -6.76 41.82
C VAL A 125 -2.40 -7.11 43.21
N GLY A 126 -1.55 -8.11 43.28
CA GLY A 126 -1.08 -8.65 44.56
C GLY A 126 -2.24 -9.23 45.43
N SER A 127 -2.45 -8.67 46.62
CA SER A 127 -3.54 -9.04 47.52
C SER A 127 -4.81 -8.22 47.37
N HIS A 128 -4.84 -7.26 46.41
CA HIS A 128 -5.95 -6.35 46.21
C HIS A 128 -6.70 -6.64 44.93
N VAL A 129 -7.99 -6.30 44.91
CA VAL A 129 -8.86 -6.40 43.75
C VAL A 129 -9.19 -4.97 43.30
N GLU A 130 -8.80 -4.63 42.09
CA GLU A 130 -9.12 -3.36 41.43
C GLU A 130 -10.30 -3.55 40.50
N TYR A 131 -11.23 -2.58 40.51
CA TYR A 131 -12.35 -2.48 39.57
C TYR A 131 -12.21 -1.21 38.78
N SER A 132 -12.26 -1.34 37.46
CA SER A 132 -12.30 -0.21 36.54
C SER A 132 -13.66 -0.19 35.85
N TYR A 133 -14.27 0.98 35.79
CA TYR A 133 -15.56 1.20 35.13
C TYR A 133 -15.39 2.15 33.95
N ILE A 134 -16.24 1.96 32.93
CA ILE A 134 -16.35 2.99 31.86
C ILE A 134 -17.05 4.23 32.45
N ASN A 135 -16.59 5.41 32.02
CA ASN A 135 -17.12 6.69 32.47
C ASN A 135 -17.82 7.48 31.35
N PHE A 136 -18.31 6.78 30.33
CA PHE A 136 -19.00 7.38 29.18
C PHE A 136 -20.31 6.61 28.90
N ASP A 137 -21.25 7.30 28.25
CA ASP A 137 -22.51 6.73 27.80
C ASP A 137 -22.27 5.92 26.49
N LYS A 138 -22.52 4.59 26.55
CA LYS A 138 -22.39 3.74 25.40
C LYS A 138 -23.42 4.01 24.30
N ASP A 139 -24.60 4.48 24.64
CA ASP A 139 -25.65 4.75 23.65
C ASP A 139 -25.32 6.04 22.87
N GLU A 140 -24.72 7.04 23.52
CA GLU A 140 -24.20 8.22 22.83
C GLU A 140 -23.04 7.86 21.89
N VAL A 141 -22.08 7.07 22.37
CA VAL A 141 -20.96 6.59 21.54
C VAL A 141 -21.46 5.75 20.36
N LYS A 142 -22.50 4.94 20.56
CA LYS A 142 -23.09 4.14 19.47
C LYS A 142 -23.73 5.02 18.40
N LYS A 143 -24.50 6.03 18.78
CA LYS A 143 -25.07 7.00 17.83
C LYS A 143 -24.00 7.72 17.03
N GLU A 144 -22.93 8.16 17.69
CA GLU A 144 -21.81 8.82 17.02
C GLU A 144 -21.07 7.87 16.08
N TYR A 145 -20.90 6.59 16.47
CA TYR A 145 -20.31 5.56 15.63
C TYR A 145 -21.15 5.30 14.37
N GLU A 146 -22.47 5.16 14.51
CA GLU A 146 -23.37 4.95 13.39
C GLU A 146 -23.34 6.13 12.41
N ALA A 147 -23.41 7.35 12.89
CA ALA A 147 -23.27 8.56 12.06
C ALA A 147 -21.91 8.64 11.37
N THR A 148 -20.83 8.26 12.07
CA THR A 148 -19.47 8.23 11.49
C THR A 148 -19.33 7.15 10.42
N CYS A 149 -20.01 6.00 10.57
CA CYS A 149 -20.05 4.95 9.54
C CYS A 149 -20.76 5.41 8.28
N GLU A 150 -21.90 6.08 8.40
CA GLU A 150 -22.62 6.61 7.24
C GLU A 150 -21.80 7.64 6.46
N GLU A 151 -21.09 8.51 7.19
CA GLU A 151 -20.23 9.51 6.57
C GLU A 151 -18.99 8.87 5.92
N PHE A 152 -18.40 7.87 6.58
CA PHE A 152 -17.30 7.10 6.03
C PHE A 152 -17.70 6.38 4.74
N ASP A 153 -18.87 5.75 4.69
CA ASP A 153 -19.33 5.01 3.51
C ASP A 153 -19.51 5.95 2.32
N LYS A 154 -20.09 7.15 2.53
CA LYS A 154 -20.19 8.18 1.49
C LYS A 154 -18.81 8.63 0.99
N ALA A 155 -17.88 8.92 1.93
CA ALA A 155 -16.53 9.33 1.57
C ALA A 155 -15.76 8.20 0.86
N TYR A 156 -15.98 6.95 1.25
CA TYR A 156 -15.39 5.79 0.58
C TYR A 156 -15.85 5.66 -0.88
N ASP A 157 -17.13 5.83 -1.15
CA ASP A 157 -17.67 5.75 -2.50
C ASP A 157 -17.12 6.87 -3.40
N VAL A 158 -17.03 8.09 -2.89
CA VAL A 158 -16.41 9.23 -3.60
C VAL A 158 -14.94 8.96 -3.87
N LYS A 159 -14.16 8.52 -2.86
CA LYS A 159 -12.75 8.16 -3.01
C LYS A 159 -12.56 7.08 -4.07
N LYS A 160 -13.38 6.04 -4.04
CA LYS A 160 -13.35 4.94 -4.99
C LYS A 160 -13.66 5.43 -6.40
N HIS A 161 -14.71 6.21 -6.57
CA HIS A 161 -15.09 6.79 -7.86
C HIS A 161 -13.94 7.60 -8.46
N ILE A 162 -13.35 8.52 -7.69
CA ILE A 162 -12.24 9.36 -8.15
C ILE A 162 -11.04 8.48 -8.55
N SER A 163 -10.66 7.53 -7.72
CA SER A 163 -9.46 6.72 -7.95
C SER A 163 -9.57 5.77 -9.13
N GLU A 164 -10.77 5.25 -9.42
CA GLU A 164 -11.00 4.25 -10.46
C GLU A 164 -11.46 4.83 -11.80
N THR A 165 -12.13 5.98 -11.77
CA THR A 165 -12.85 6.50 -12.95
C THR A 165 -12.22 7.76 -13.51
N ILE A 166 -11.72 8.65 -12.65
CA ILE A 166 -11.17 9.93 -13.11
C ILE A 166 -9.80 9.71 -13.72
N LYS A 167 -9.71 10.01 -15.04
CA LYS A 167 -8.46 9.94 -15.79
C LYS A 167 -7.82 11.30 -15.86
N PHE A 168 -6.51 11.32 -15.72
CA PHE A 168 -5.71 12.52 -15.91
C PHE A 168 -4.47 12.21 -16.74
N ASN A 169 -3.85 13.25 -17.25
CA ASN A 169 -2.66 13.18 -18.07
C ASN A 169 -1.57 14.09 -17.50
N ASP A 170 -0.35 13.61 -17.47
CA ASP A 170 0.83 14.44 -17.25
C ASP A 170 1.84 14.13 -18.37
N PRO A 171 2.15 15.08 -19.26
CA PRO A 171 3.04 14.84 -20.40
C PRO A 171 4.47 14.50 -19.99
N SER A 172 4.84 14.77 -18.73
CA SER A 172 6.17 14.43 -18.18
C SER A 172 6.29 13.00 -17.68
N PHE A 173 5.18 12.23 -17.71
CA PHE A 173 5.11 10.88 -17.14
C PHE A 173 4.48 9.89 -18.13
N VAL A 174 5.13 8.76 -18.28
CA VAL A 174 4.61 7.60 -19.02
C VAL A 174 4.46 6.44 -18.05
N LEU A 175 3.28 5.83 -18.05
CA LEU A 175 3.00 4.63 -17.26
C LEU A 175 3.71 3.44 -17.94
N GLU A 176 4.91 3.10 -17.47
CA GLU A 176 5.68 1.97 -17.98
C GLU A 176 5.11 0.64 -17.49
N GLU A 177 5.04 -0.33 -18.40
CA GLU A 177 4.74 -1.70 -18.03
C GLU A 177 5.99 -2.34 -17.42
N MET A 178 5.95 -2.58 -16.10
CA MET A 178 7.05 -3.20 -15.37
C MET A 178 7.07 -4.71 -15.61
N THR A 179 8.17 -5.21 -16.16
CA THR A 179 8.42 -6.65 -16.26
C THR A 179 8.55 -7.25 -14.87
N LYS A 180 7.94 -8.43 -14.68
CA LYS A 180 7.99 -9.13 -13.39
C LYS A 180 9.39 -9.69 -13.17
N GLU A 181 10.06 -9.26 -12.12
CA GLU A 181 11.30 -9.89 -11.65
C GLU A 181 10.99 -11.21 -10.93
N THR A 182 11.90 -12.17 -11.08
CA THR A 182 11.73 -13.50 -10.50
C THR A 182 12.75 -13.70 -9.38
N PRO A 183 12.34 -14.18 -8.19
CA PRO A 183 13.28 -14.55 -7.15
C PRO A 183 14.24 -15.65 -7.64
N ILE A 184 15.52 -15.52 -7.33
CA ILE A 184 16.53 -16.54 -7.64
C ILE A 184 16.22 -17.85 -6.90
N ASN A 185 15.75 -17.74 -5.66
CA ASN A 185 15.36 -18.89 -4.86
C ASN A 185 13.84 -19.05 -4.88
N LYS A 186 13.39 -20.25 -5.29
CA LYS A 186 11.96 -20.62 -5.32
C LYS A 186 11.31 -20.71 -3.94
N ASP A 187 12.13 -20.75 -2.89
CA ASP A 187 11.65 -20.79 -1.51
C ASP A 187 11.14 -19.42 -1.00
N TYR A 188 11.20 -18.39 -1.84
CA TYR A 188 10.70 -17.07 -1.51
C TYR A 188 9.47 -16.73 -2.35
N TYR A 189 8.46 -16.17 -1.68
CA TYR A 189 7.29 -15.59 -2.33
C TYR A 189 7.05 -14.17 -1.84
N TYR A 190 6.44 -13.36 -2.67
CA TYR A 190 6.03 -12.02 -2.27
C TYR A 190 4.67 -12.09 -1.59
N ASN A 191 4.60 -11.65 -0.33
CA ASN A 191 3.35 -11.50 0.40
C ASN A 191 2.79 -10.10 0.19
N GLU A 192 1.64 -10.01 -0.47
CA GLU A 192 0.99 -8.75 -0.81
C GLU A 192 0.45 -8.02 0.44
N GLU A 193 0.02 -8.76 1.46
CA GLU A 193 -0.53 -8.23 2.69
C GLU A 193 0.54 -7.49 3.52
N PHE A 194 1.74 -8.07 3.60
CA PHE A 194 2.85 -7.46 4.35
C PHE A 194 3.79 -6.63 3.48
N GLY A 195 3.59 -6.62 2.17
CA GLY A 195 4.42 -5.85 1.24
C GLY A 195 5.90 -6.25 1.23
N GLN A 196 6.22 -7.51 1.55
CA GLN A 196 7.59 -7.99 1.67
C GLN A 196 7.78 -9.41 1.11
N LEU A 197 9.04 -9.72 0.78
CA LEU A 197 9.42 -11.06 0.37
C LEU A 197 9.49 -11.96 1.61
N MET A 198 8.75 -13.05 1.58
CA MET A 198 8.72 -14.03 2.66
C MET A 198 9.32 -15.34 2.18
N ARG A 199 10.05 -16.02 3.05
CA ARG A 199 10.50 -17.37 2.80
C ARG A 199 9.29 -18.32 2.88
N VAL A 200 9.16 -19.22 1.91
CA VAL A 200 8.28 -20.38 2.05
C VAL A 200 8.87 -21.19 3.20
N SER A 201 8.41 -20.98 4.42
CA SER A 201 8.67 -21.94 5.49
C SER A 201 8.11 -23.26 4.99
N SER A 202 8.95 -24.31 4.94
CA SER A 202 8.46 -25.68 4.90
C SER A 202 7.32 -25.75 5.89
N PRO A 203 6.15 -26.34 5.56
CA PRO A 203 5.06 -26.43 6.51
C PRO A 203 5.66 -27.02 7.77
N ILE A 204 5.80 -26.20 8.81
CA ILE A 204 6.19 -26.65 10.13
C ILE A 204 5.09 -27.65 10.46
N SER A 205 5.44 -28.92 10.46
CA SER A 205 4.52 -29.95 10.89
C SER A 205 4.06 -29.53 12.28
N ILE A 206 2.75 -29.47 12.50
CA ILE A 206 2.17 -29.16 13.81
C ILE A 206 2.77 -30.09 14.90
N TYR A 207 3.40 -31.20 14.49
CA TYR A 207 4.10 -32.16 15.34
C TYR A 207 5.51 -31.71 15.77
N ASP A 208 6.09 -30.66 15.20
CA ASP A 208 7.40 -30.12 15.61
C ASP A 208 7.29 -29.01 16.68
N MET A 209 6.08 -28.75 17.18
CA MET A 209 5.80 -27.75 18.22
C MET A 209 5.49 -28.34 19.61
N TYR A 210 5.80 -29.67 19.86
CA TYR A 210 5.66 -30.28 21.19
C TYR A 210 6.96 -30.91 21.67
#